data_ae376ab96b6e3f0fdd39a8eaa409b990
#
_entry.id   ae376ab96b6e3f0fdd39a8eaa409b990
#
_cell.length_a   1.000
_cell.length_b   1.000
_cell.length_c   1.000
_cell.angle_alpha   90.00
_cell.angle_beta   90.00
_cell.angle_gamma   90.00
#
_symmetry.space_group_name_H-M   'P 1'
#
loop_
_entity.id
_entity.type
_entity.pdbx_description
1 polymer ?
#
loop_
_entity_poly.entity_id
_entity_poly.type
_entity_poly.pdbx_seq_one_letter_code
_entity_poly.pdbx_strand_id
1 'polypeptide(L)'
;CVLISVDPGTDDKDDELIFSPDPAVISEGFDIAELQKYRSGEKKYRIMAFAELKKFTVSVGDDSYDLLTGTHEGISFTPTDKYNTELTLSDAFFAGLAGGDHAVTIHVEDANGGSNEISTTYRLQGLVPVTEKSYDLWANTVTLQVVDFTRSANVTFGLCGSDGQWKYLTGTSQGDDFISATFAPQWQESTNANGHTVYTREAGTGVVATYGYEYKVTIDGTEKSGSFTAGAAQTIPNADMSGWSMTSGFAFPNAEGGAFWSSGNNTMTKTLCTSTDVKFGKAAPAAKLTSTNMLVLAAGNLFTGTFAYKSFTGTVQFGQPYDFTVRPSALKVKYHAKVGTVDKVRTSGDICPYIKKGDPDMARIFVAIVDWNAPHQVVSAMTTTKGAWDPEKGIDNVSEGKILGYGSLWITQSTEGDDMQDAELDIVWYDHETRPSGGGYSLVISCACNAYGDYFTGCSTNVMYVDDFEWVY
;
A
#
# COMPACT_ATOMS: atom_id res chain seq x y z
N CYS A 1 15.07 -46.09 -11.35
CA CYS A 1 15.83 -47.32 -11.10
C CYS A 1 17.27 -46.96 -10.79
N VAL A 2 17.70 -47.15 -9.56
CA VAL A 2 19.13 -47.14 -9.21
C VAL A 2 19.63 -48.60 -9.33
N LEU A 3 20.49 -48.86 -10.29
CA LEU A 3 21.21 -50.12 -10.39
C LEU A 3 22.34 -50.07 -9.35
N ILE A 4 22.21 -50.84 -8.27
CA ILE A 4 23.31 -51.09 -7.36
C ILE A 4 24.06 -52.33 -7.89
N SER A 5 25.32 -52.17 -8.28
CA SER A 5 26.18 -53.32 -8.62
C SER A 5 26.58 -54.03 -7.31
N VAL A 6 26.22 -55.26 -7.19
CA VAL A 6 26.65 -56.11 -6.08
C VAL A 6 28.05 -56.64 -6.40
N ASP A 7 29.02 -56.41 -5.49
CA ASP A 7 30.33 -57.05 -5.54
C ASP A 7 30.21 -58.54 -5.15
N PRO A 8 30.64 -59.46 -6.00
CA PRO A 8 30.43 -60.91 -5.76
C PRO A 8 31.45 -61.56 -4.80
N GLY A 9 31.90 -60.83 -3.78
CA GLY A 9 33.07 -61.28 -3.01
C GLY A 9 32.92 -61.61 -1.53
N THR A 10 31.71 -61.64 -0.92
CA THR A 10 31.54 -62.03 0.49
C THR A 10 30.38 -63.01 0.66
N ASP A 11 30.70 -64.16 1.15
CA ASP A 11 29.82 -65.30 1.44
C ASP A 11 29.12 -65.06 2.80
N ASP A 12 28.13 -64.16 2.82
CA ASP A 12 27.25 -64.00 3.99
C ASP A 12 25.80 -64.14 3.55
N LYS A 13 25.13 -65.09 4.10
CA LYS A 13 23.85 -65.65 3.66
C LYS A 13 22.61 -64.90 4.14
N ASP A 14 22.75 -63.74 4.69
CA ASP A 14 21.63 -63.03 5.32
C ASP A 14 21.35 -61.58 4.79
N ASP A 15 21.96 -61.16 3.68
CA ASP A 15 21.60 -59.90 3.04
C ASP A 15 20.36 -60.06 2.15
N GLU A 16 19.21 -59.99 2.75
CA GLU A 16 17.96 -59.78 2.05
C GLU A 16 18.01 -58.37 1.42
N LEU A 17 18.22 -58.32 0.11
CA LEU A 17 18.15 -57.04 -0.65
C LEU A 17 16.75 -56.51 -0.54
N ILE A 18 16.51 -55.61 0.43
CA ILE A 18 15.27 -54.87 0.55
C ILE A 18 15.28 -53.81 -0.54
N PHE A 19 14.70 -54.12 -1.67
CA PHE A 19 14.41 -53.15 -2.71
C PHE A 19 13.12 -52.42 -2.34
N SER A 20 13.24 -51.23 -1.81
CA SER A 20 12.11 -50.34 -1.55
C SER A 20 12.21 -49.09 -2.46
N PRO A 21 11.58 -49.12 -3.62
CA PRO A 21 11.48 -47.93 -4.43
C PRO A 21 10.63 -46.87 -3.71
N ASP A 22 10.93 -45.59 -3.98
CA ASP A 22 10.10 -44.50 -3.49
C ASP A 22 8.64 -44.67 -3.94
N PRO A 23 7.66 -44.24 -3.12
CA PRO A 23 6.26 -44.25 -3.52
C PRO A 23 6.07 -43.47 -4.84
N ALA A 24 5.26 -44.01 -5.72
CA ALA A 24 4.98 -43.40 -7.01
C ALA A 24 3.52 -43.00 -7.11
N VAL A 25 3.24 -41.75 -7.46
CA VAL A 25 1.91 -41.29 -7.83
C VAL A 25 1.77 -41.37 -9.34
N ILE A 26 0.77 -42.09 -9.82
CA ILE A 26 0.53 -42.30 -11.25
C ILE A 26 -0.90 -41.83 -11.57
N SER A 27 -1.04 -41.01 -12.58
CA SER A 27 -2.35 -40.62 -13.11
C SER A 27 -2.73 -41.56 -14.26
N GLU A 28 -3.89 -42.20 -14.16
CA GLU A 28 -4.40 -43.03 -15.26
C GLU A 28 -5.04 -42.15 -16.34
N GLY A 29 -4.41 -42.08 -17.51
CA GLY A 29 -4.96 -41.46 -18.71
C GLY A 29 -4.81 -39.95 -18.82
N PHE A 30 -3.93 -39.31 -18.01
CA PHE A 30 -3.63 -37.87 -18.11
C PHE A 30 -2.12 -37.61 -18.21
N ASP A 31 -1.78 -36.60 -19.01
CA ASP A 31 -0.48 -35.94 -18.89
C ASP A 31 -0.54 -34.99 -17.68
N ILE A 32 0.18 -35.32 -16.63
CA ILE A 32 0.16 -34.61 -15.34
C ILE A 32 0.79 -33.20 -15.44
N ALA A 33 1.58 -32.96 -16.48
CA ALA A 33 2.29 -31.70 -16.70
C ALA A 33 1.41 -30.61 -17.34
N GLU A 34 0.23 -30.93 -17.86
CA GLU A 34 -0.63 -29.98 -18.56
C GLU A 34 -1.79 -29.48 -17.74
N LEU A 35 -2.19 -28.22 -18.00
CA LEU A 35 -3.40 -27.63 -17.48
C LEU A 35 -4.63 -28.45 -17.93
N GLN A 36 -5.44 -28.90 -16.97
CA GLN A 36 -6.64 -29.70 -17.22
C GLN A 36 -7.91 -28.87 -17.03
N LYS A 37 -8.75 -28.78 -18.07
CA LYS A 37 -10.07 -28.16 -17.96
C LYS A 37 -11.02 -29.15 -17.29
N TYR A 38 -11.45 -28.82 -16.07
CA TYR A 38 -12.42 -29.66 -15.37
C TYR A 38 -13.85 -29.27 -15.77
N ARG A 39 -14.61 -30.22 -16.27
CA ARG A 39 -16.04 -30.04 -16.60
C ARG A 39 -16.94 -30.86 -15.69
N SER A 40 -16.59 -32.12 -15.47
CA SER A 40 -17.31 -33.04 -14.59
C SER A 40 -16.58 -34.38 -14.53
N GLY A 41 -17.01 -35.23 -13.61
CA GLY A 41 -16.56 -36.64 -13.47
C GLY A 41 -15.38 -36.75 -12.50
N GLU A 42 -15.22 -37.99 -12.02
CA GLU A 42 -14.15 -38.32 -11.09
C GLU A 42 -12.77 -38.23 -11.75
N LYS A 43 -11.78 -37.81 -10.98
CA LYS A 43 -10.37 -37.87 -11.33
C LYS A 43 -9.71 -38.92 -10.45
N LYS A 44 -9.03 -39.90 -11.08
CA LYS A 44 -8.45 -41.02 -10.41
C LYS A 44 -6.94 -41.04 -10.59
N TYR A 45 -6.25 -41.33 -9.49
CA TYR A 45 -4.80 -41.46 -9.44
C TYR A 45 -4.45 -42.77 -8.77
N ARG A 46 -3.50 -43.50 -9.33
CA ARG A 46 -2.96 -44.69 -8.70
C ARG A 46 -1.66 -44.36 -7.97
N ILE A 47 -1.63 -44.67 -6.70
CA ILE A 47 -0.45 -44.58 -5.85
C ILE A 47 0.09 -45.99 -5.68
N MET A 48 1.37 -46.19 -5.99
CA MET A 48 2.08 -47.43 -5.75
C MET A 48 3.07 -47.24 -4.62
N ALA A 49 2.97 -48.03 -3.56
CA ALA A 49 3.90 -48.01 -2.45
C ALA A 49 4.21 -49.45 -2.02
N PHE A 50 5.49 -49.77 -1.79
CA PHE A 50 5.94 -51.09 -1.37
C PHE A 50 5.97 -51.24 0.16
N ALA A 51 5.82 -50.15 0.89
CA ALA A 51 5.67 -50.11 2.33
C ALA A 51 4.37 -49.38 2.72
N GLU A 52 3.99 -49.46 4.00
CA GLU A 52 2.83 -48.76 4.53
C GLU A 52 2.98 -47.27 4.35
N LEU A 53 1.94 -46.56 3.85
CA LEU A 53 1.92 -45.12 3.78
C LEU A 53 1.87 -44.50 5.19
N LYS A 54 2.76 -43.53 5.45
CA LYS A 54 2.85 -42.75 6.68
C LYS A 54 2.33 -41.33 6.50
N LYS A 55 2.33 -40.88 5.25
CA LYS A 55 1.73 -39.60 4.87
C LYS A 55 1.03 -39.75 3.53
N PHE A 56 -0.17 -39.23 3.45
CA PHE A 56 -0.95 -39.20 2.23
C PHE A 56 -1.84 -37.99 2.24
N THR A 57 -1.42 -36.95 1.55
CA THR A 57 -2.11 -35.65 1.54
C THR A 57 -2.48 -35.25 0.12
N VAL A 58 -3.62 -34.54 0.02
CA VAL A 58 -4.04 -33.77 -1.14
C VAL A 58 -4.09 -32.31 -0.70
N SER A 59 -3.44 -31.43 -1.45
CA SER A 59 -3.43 -29.98 -1.14
C SER A 59 -3.94 -29.19 -2.33
N VAL A 60 -4.67 -28.09 -2.06
CA VAL A 60 -5.13 -27.11 -3.05
C VAL A 60 -5.12 -25.71 -2.43
N GLY A 61 -4.35 -24.79 -3.01
CA GLY A 61 -4.09 -23.48 -2.39
C GLY A 61 -3.43 -23.66 -1.01
N ASP A 62 -4.03 -23.07 0.02
CA ASP A 62 -3.56 -23.17 1.41
C ASP A 62 -4.18 -24.37 2.17
N ASP A 63 -5.16 -25.05 1.58
CA ASP A 63 -5.83 -26.18 2.18
C ASP A 63 -5.04 -27.47 1.96
N SER A 64 -4.92 -28.30 3.00
CA SER A 64 -4.26 -29.60 2.95
C SER A 64 -5.10 -30.65 3.69
N TYR A 65 -5.38 -31.75 3.01
CA TYR A 65 -6.24 -32.83 3.47
C TYR A 65 -5.40 -34.07 3.73
N ASP A 66 -5.24 -34.46 4.99
CA ASP A 66 -4.55 -35.70 5.37
C ASP A 66 -5.53 -36.88 5.33
N LEU A 67 -5.32 -37.76 4.38
CA LEU A 67 -6.23 -38.89 4.10
C LEU A 67 -6.06 -40.05 5.06
N LEU A 68 -4.96 -40.12 5.82
CA LEU A 68 -4.72 -41.18 6.79
C LEU A 68 -5.38 -40.91 8.13
N THR A 69 -5.67 -39.62 8.43
CA THR A 69 -6.19 -39.18 9.74
C THR A 69 -7.65 -38.76 9.70
N GLY A 70 -8.23 -38.56 8.50
CA GLY A 70 -9.60 -38.06 8.36
C GLY A 70 -10.31 -38.43 7.09
N THR A 71 -11.62 -38.20 7.06
CA THR A 71 -12.46 -38.26 5.86
C THR A 71 -12.75 -36.86 5.37
N HIS A 72 -12.59 -36.63 4.07
CA HIS A 72 -12.74 -35.33 3.44
C HIS A 72 -13.78 -35.41 2.32
N GLU A 73 -14.66 -34.42 2.26
CA GLU A 73 -15.70 -34.41 1.24
C GLU A 73 -15.11 -34.39 -0.17
N GLY A 74 -15.55 -35.32 -0.98
CA GLY A 74 -15.11 -35.42 -2.36
C GLY A 74 -13.73 -36.04 -2.58
N ILE A 75 -13.00 -36.40 -1.52
CA ILE A 75 -11.71 -37.08 -1.59
C ILE A 75 -11.82 -38.47 -0.94
N SER A 76 -11.49 -39.51 -1.67
CA SER A 76 -11.48 -40.86 -1.13
C SER A 76 -10.31 -41.68 -1.70
N PHE A 77 -9.88 -42.68 -0.96
CA PHE A 77 -8.90 -43.62 -1.46
C PHE A 77 -9.29 -45.07 -1.11
N THR A 78 -8.89 -46.02 -1.97
CA THR A 78 -9.21 -47.42 -1.79
C THR A 78 -7.99 -48.26 -2.21
N PRO A 79 -7.44 -49.11 -1.32
CA PRO A 79 -6.44 -50.10 -1.72
C PRO A 79 -7.01 -51.03 -2.78
N THR A 80 -6.34 -51.16 -3.90
CA THR A 80 -6.75 -52.06 -5.02
C THR A 80 -6.04 -53.37 -4.99
N ASP A 81 -4.82 -53.38 -4.43
CA ASP A 81 -4.05 -54.58 -4.13
C ASP A 81 -3.00 -54.31 -3.03
N LYS A 82 -2.05 -55.23 -2.83
CA LYS A 82 -1.03 -55.10 -1.78
C LYS A 82 -0.16 -53.83 -1.89
N TYR A 83 0.05 -53.32 -3.10
CA TYR A 83 1.00 -52.25 -3.39
C TYR A 83 0.34 -51.00 -4.00
N ASN A 84 -0.91 -51.12 -4.44
CA ASN A 84 -1.59 -50.08 -5.15
C ASN A 84 -2.81 -49.57 -4.38
N THR A 85 -2.96 -48.24 -4.38
CA THR A 85 -4.12 -47.50 -3.83
C THR A 85 -4.64 -46.58 -4.90
N GLU A 86 -5.96 -46.61 -5.14
CA GLU A 86 -6.64 -45.62 -6.00
C GLU A 86 -7.09 -44.46 -5.17
N LEU A 87 -6.64 -43.26 -5.52
CA LEU A 87 -7.16 -41.96 -5.02
C LEU A 87 -8.23 -41.46 -5.98
N THR A 88 -9.38 -41.05 -5.46
CA THR A 88 -10.47 -40.46 -6.23
C THR A 88 -10.76 -39.06 -5.74
N LEU A 89 -10.71 -38.08 -6.65
CA LEU A 89 -11.25 -36.74 -6.47
C LEU A 89 -12.59 -36.68 -7.24
N SER A 90 -13.69 -36.56 -6.52
CA SER A 90 -15.04 -36.62 -7.10
C SER A 90 -15.55 -35.21 -7.50
N ASP A 91 -16.68 -35.14 -8.17
CA ASP A 91 -17.36 -33.88 -8.49
C ASP A 91 -17.62 -33.01 -7.23
N ALA A 92 -17.81 -33.61 -6.06
CA ALA A 92 -18.00 -32.89 -4.79
C ALA A 92 -16.76 -32.09 -4.38
N PHE A 93 -15.55 -32.65 -4.57
CA PHE A 93 -14.30 -31.95 -4.32
C PHE A 93 -14.19 -30.69 -5.21
N PHE A 94 -14.41 -30.86 -6.51
CA PHE A 94 -14.31 -29.73 -7.46
C PHE A 94 -15.43 -28.71 -7.30
N ALA A 95 -16.61 -29.11 -6.85
CA ALA A 95 -17.74 -28.21 -6.59
C ALA A 95 -17.47 -27.29 -5.39
N GLY A 96 -16.59 -27.67 -4.48
CA GLY A 96 -16.12 -26.82 -3.37
C GLY A 96 -15.13 -25.73 -3.79
N LEU A 97 -14.58 -25.78 -5.02
CA LEU A 97 -13.61 -24.82 -5.52
C LEU A 97 -14.28 -23.73 -6.36
N ALA A 98 -13.74 -22.52 -6.28
CA ALA A 98 -14.20 -21.41 -7.11
C ALA A 98 -13.80 -21.57 -8.58
N GLY A 99 -14.24 -20.67 -9.46
CA GLY A 99 -13.71 -20.58 -10.82
C GLY A 99 -12.24 -20.16 -10.82
N GLY A 100 -11.48 -20.59 -11.84
CA GLY A 100 -10.07 -20.27 -11.97
C GLY A 100 -9.15 -21.47 -12.03
N ASP A 101 -7.86 -21.24 -11.90
CA ASP A 101 -6.82 -22.26 -11.93
C ASP A 101 -6.45 -22.69 -10.51
N HIS A 102 -6.50 -23.99 -10.25
CA HIS A 102 -6.19 -24.58 -8.96
C HIS A 102 -5.09 -25.63 -9.11
N ALA A 103 -3.92 -25.37 -8.51
CA ALA A 103 -2.88 -26.38 -8.38
C ALA A 103 -3.29 -27.39 -7.31
N VAL A 104 -3.46 -28.65 -7.71
CA VAL A 104 -3.74 -29.77 -6.82
C VAL A 104 -2.48 -30.60 -6.69
N THR A 105 -1.97 -30.75 -5.48
CA THR A 105 -0.75 -31.47 -5.17
C THR A 105 -1.09 -32.74 -4.37
N ILE A 106 -0.58 -33.89 -4.81
CA ILE A 106 -0.68 -35.16 -4.09
C ILE A 106 0.71 -35.48 -3.57
N HIS A 107 0.82 -35.66 -2.25
CA HIS A 107 2.08 -35.99 -1.58
C HIS A 107 1.92 -37.30 -0.79
N VAL A 108 2.86 -38.22 -0.93
CA VAL A 108 2.89 -39.49 -0.23
C VAL A 108 4.27 -39.76 0.36
N GLU A 109 4.29 -40.38 1.55
CA GLU A 109 5.51 -40.92 2.20
C GLU A 109 5.21 -42.32 2.72
N ASP A 110 6.18 -43.24 2.61
CA ASP A 110 6.05 -44.58 3.15
C ASP A 110 6.86 -44.81 4.44
N ALA A 111 6.68 -45.98 5.05
CA ALA A 111 7.35 -46.33 6.31
C ALA A 111 8.88 -46.49 6.19
N ASN A 112 9.40 -46.58 4.98
CA ASN A 112 10.83 -46.70 4.71
C ASN A 112 11.47 -45.32 4.44
N GLY A 113 10.68 -44.23 4.51
CA GLY A 113 11.13 -42.88 4.26
C GLY A 113 11.18 -42.47 2.79
N GLY A 114 10.67 -43.33 1.89
CA GLY A 114 10.46 -42.99 0.48
C GLY A 114 9.31 -41.96 0.37
N SER A 115 9.49 -40.95 -0.44
CA SER A 115 8.47 -39.90 -0.66
C SER A 115 8.33 -39.57 -2.14
N ASN A 116 7.13 -39.14 -2.53
CA ASN A 116 6.86 -38.63 -3.87
C ASN A 116 5.76 -37.59 -3.85
N GLU A 117 5.86 -36.66 -4.79
CA GLU A 117 4.90 -35.55 -4.94
C GLU A 117 4.64 -35.30 -6.41
N ILE A 118 3.38 -35.13 -6.76
CA ILE A 118 2.98 -34.63 -8.06
C ILE A 118 2.01 -33.45 -7.90
N SER A 119 2.06 -32.51 -8.83
CA SER A 119 1.13 -31.41 -8.91
C SER A 119 0.55 -31.31 -10.31
N THR A 120 -0.74 -31.01 -10.40
CA THR A 120 -1.44 -30.72 -11.64
C THR A 120 -2.34 -29.51 -11.45
N THR A 121 -2.57 -28.72 -12.50
CA THR A 121 -3.45 -27.57 -12.44
C THR A 121 -4.78 -27.89 -13.08
N TYR A 122 -5.86 -27.75 -12.30
CA TYR A 122 -7.23 -27.83 -12.80
C TYR A 122 -7.79 -26.42 -13.01
N ARG A 123 -8.28 -26.14 -14.21
CA ARG A 123 -9.07 -24.95 -14.53
C ARG A 123 -10.55 -25.26 -14.37
N LEU A 124 -11.24 -24.49 -13.51
CA LEU A 124 -12.66 -24.64 -13.22
C LEU A 124 -13.46 -23.47 -13.79
N GLN A 125 -14.60 -23.80 -14.40
CA GLN A 125 -15.53 -22.78 -14.88
C GLN A 125 -16.18 -22.02 -13.73
N GLY A 126 -16.27 -20.69 -13.82
CA GLY A 126 -16.99 -19.86 -12.87
C GLY A 126 -16.27 -18.57 -12.53
N LEU A 127 -16.86 -17.84 -11.59
CA LEU A 127 -16.34 -16.56 -11.10
C LEU A 127 -15.02 -16.80 -10.35
N VAL A 128 -13.99 -16.06 -10.75
CA VAL A 128 -12.68 -16.11 -10.09
C VAL A 128 -12.72 -15.18 -8.88
N PRO A 129 -12.34 -15.62 -7.68
CA PRO A 129 -12.26 -14.78 -6.50
C PRO A 129 -11.27 -13.63 -6.68
N VAL A 130 -11.63 -12.46 -6.19
CA VAL A 130 -10.71 -11.32 -6.13
C VAL A 130 -9.70 -11.54 -5.01
N THR A 131 -8.43 -11.46 -5.34
CA THR A 131 -7.29 -11.54 -4.41
C THR A 131 -6.48 -10.26 -4.45
N GLU A 132 -5.48 -10.13 -3.60
CA GLU A 132 -4.56 -8.96 -3.61
C GLU A 132 -3.88 -8.73 -4.96
N LYS A 133 -3.75 -9.77 -5.79
CA LYS A 133 -3.21 -9.68 -7.15
C LYS A 133 -4.21 -9.16 -8.18
N SER A 134 -5.49 -9.11 -7.82
CA SER A 134 -6.56 -8.68 -8.72
C SER A 134 -6.75 -7.17 -8.74
N TYR A 135 -6.15 -6.43 -7.80
CA TYR A 135 -6.30 -4.98 -7.70
C TYR A 135 -4.96 -4.28 -7.46
N ASP A 136 -4.92 -3.01 -7.83
CA ASP A 136 -3.82 -2.08 -7.56
C ASP A 136 -4.39 -0.83 -6.88
N LEU A 137 -4.07 -0.65 -5.60
CA LEU A 137 -4.60 0.46 -4.80
C LEU A 137 -3.93 1.82 -5.11
N TRP A 138 -2.77 1.82 -5.75
CA TRP A 138 -2.20 3.06 -6.28
C TRP A 138 -2.88 3.50 -7.57
N ALA A 139 -3.07 2.58 -8.50
CA ALA A 139 -3.82 2.83 -9.74
C ALA A 139 -5.35 2.94 -9.49
N ASN A 140 -5.83 2.54 -8.30
CA ASN A 140 -7.25 2.43 -7.94
C ASN A 140 -8.03 1.50 -8.89
N THR A 141 -7.41 0.42 -9.35
CA THR A 141 -8.02 -0.50 -10.31
C THR A 141 -8.30 -1.87 -9.70
N VAL A 142 -9.32 -2.56 -10.21
CA VAL A 142 -9.55 -3.99 -9.96
C VAL A 142 -9.96 -4.69 -11.23
N THR A 143 -9.39 -5.87 -11.48
CA THR A 143 -9.76 -6.73 -12.59
C THR A 143 -10.59 -7.89 -12.07
N LEU A 144 -11.84 -7.95 -12.50
CA LEU A 144 -12.74 -9.07 -12.26
C LEU A 144 -12.61 -10.08 -13.41
N GLN A 145 -12.64 -11.36 -13.07
CA GLN A 145 -12.45 -12.44 -14.04
C GLN A 145 -13.47 -13.55 -13.87
N VAL A 146 -13.75 -14.23 -14.96
CA VAL A 146 -14.51 -15.47 -14.99
C VAL A 146 -13.85 -16.43 -15.96
N VAL A 147 -13.85 -17.72 -15.61
CA VAL A 147 -13.55 -18.80 -16.57
C VAL A 147 -14.85 -19.22 -17.23
N ASP A 148 -14.91 -19.13 -18.55
CA ASP A 148 -16.04 -19.59 -19.35
C ASP A 148 -15.61 -20.46 -20.52
N PHE A 149 -15.77 -21.78 -20.38
CA PHE A 149 -15.44 -22.74 -21.42
C PHE A 149 -16.35 -22.68 -22.65
N THR A 150 -17.50 -22.02 -22.51
CA THR A 150 -18.47 -21.90 -23.62
C THR A 150 -18.17 -20.68 -24.49
N ARG A 151 -17.33 -19.77 -23.99
CA ARG A 151 -16.97 -18.50 -24.65
C ARG A 151 -18.20 -17.71 -25.02
N SER A 152 -19.08 -17.54 -24.03
CA SER A 152 -20.33 -16.76 -24.16
C SER A 152 -20.05 -15.36 -24.69
N ALA A 153 -20.88 -14.90 -25.61
CA ALA A 153 -20.74 -13.58 -26.21
C ALA A 153 -21.20 -12.45 -25.27
N ASN A 154 -22.06 -12.77 -24.29
CA ASN A 154 -22.69 -11.80 -23.40
C ASN A 154 -22.22 -12.00 -21.96
N VAL A 155 -21.08 -11.41 -21.62
CA VAL A 155 -20.56 -11.40 -20.25
C VAL A 155 -20.49 -9.96 -19.76
N THR A 156 -21.17 -9.68 -18.65
CA THR A 156 -21.18 -8.36 -18.01
C THR A 156 -20.72 -8.48 -16.58
N PHE A 157 -19.75 -7.67 -16.19
CA PHE A 157 -19.29 -7.55 -14.82
C PHE A 157 -19.91 -6.33 -14.15
N GLY A 158 -20.25 -6.44 -12.87
CA GLY A 158 -20.70 -5.35 -12.01
C GLY A 158 -19.80 -5.22 -10.80
N LEU A 159 -19.46 -4.00 -10.42
CA LEU A 159 -18.80 -3.64 -9.18
C LEU A 159 -19.65 -2.59 -8.45
N CYS A 160 -19.96 -2.83 -7.18
CA CYS A 160 -20.57 -1.84 -6.31
C CYS A 160 -19.48 -0.91 -5.79
N GLY A 161 -19.53 0.37 -6.21
CA GLY A 161 -18.55 1.37 -5.81
C GLY A 161 -18.68 1.77 -4.33
N SER A 162 -17.72 2.55 -3.82
CA SER A 162 -17.76 3.07 -2.45
C SER A 162 -18.90 4.08 -2.21
N ASP A 163 -19.52 4.55 -3.28
CA ASP A 163 -20.75 5.36 -3.27
C ASP A 163 -22.06 4.52 -3.18
N GLY A 164 -21.94 3.19 -3.12
CA GLY A 164 -23.06 2.26 -3.11
C GLY A 164 -23.73 2.07 -4.48
N GLN A 165 -23.15 2.61 -5.55
CA GLN A 165 -23.71 2.52 -6.89
C GLN A 165 -23.04 1.39 -7.70
N TRP A 166 -23.88 0.60 -8.40
CA TRP A 166 -23.37 -0.44 -9.28
C TRP A 166 -22.89 0.15 -10.61
N LYS A 167 -21.66 -0.18 -10.98
CA LYS A 167 -21.07 0.13 -12.28
C LYS A 167 -20.88 -1.16 -13.06
N TYR A 168 -21.13 -1.11 -14.38
CA TYR A 168 -21.14 -2.30 -15.23
C TYR A 168 -20.18 -2.14 -16.41
N LEU A 169 -19.44 -3.21 -16.70
CA LEU A 169 -18.54 -3.29 -17.86
C LEU A 169 -18.78 -4.59 -18.60
N THR A 170 -18.69 -4.52 -19.93
CA THR A 170 -18.70 -5.71 -20.78
C THR A 170 -17.36 -6.44 -20.65
N GLY A 171 -17.43 -7.74 -20.49
CA GLY A 171 -16.23 -8.59 -20.42
C GLY A 171 -15.52 -8.69 -21.75
N THR A 172 -14.19 -8.74 -21.70
CA THR A 172 -13.32 -8.93 -22.85
C THR A 172 -12.56 -10.25 -22.69
N SER A 173 -12.59 -11.09 -23.76
CA SER A 173 -11.82 -12.34 -23.76
C SER A 173 -10.34 -12.05 -23.70
N GLN A 174 -9.65 -12.74 -22.78
CA GLN A 174 -8.20 -12.66 -22.61
C GLN A 174 -7.48 -13.83 -23.33
N GLY A 175 -8.23 -14.71 -24.01
CA GLY A 175 -7.75 -16.02 -24.44
C GLY A 175 -7.86 -17.05 -23.31
N ASP A 176 -7.50 -18.29 -23.57
CA ASP A 176 -7.43 -19.37 -22.57
C ASP A 176 -8.66 -19.52 -21.64
N ASP A 177 -9.85 -19.25 -22.20
CA ASP A 177 -11.15 -19.33 -21.52
C ASP A 177 -11.40 -18.26 -20.44
N PHE A 178 -10.48 -17.32 -20.20
CA PHE A 178 -10.72 -16.18 -19.31
C PHE A 178 -11.42 -15.03 -20.03
N ILE A 179 -12.40 -14.49 -19.34
CA ILE A 179 -13.05 -13.22 -19.70
C ILE A 179 -12.87 -12.29 -18.51
N SER A 180 -12.49 -11.05 -18.76
CA SER A 180 -12.23 -10.08 -17.70
C SER A 180 -12.78 -8.69 -18.01
N ALA A 181 -12.95 -7.89 -16.94
CA ALA A 181 -13.17 -6.45 -17.03
C ALA A 181 -12.37 -5.75 -15.91
N THR A 182 -11.72 -4.64 -16.27
CA THR A 182 -10.96 -3.82 -15.32
C THR A 182 -11.74 -2.56 -14.99
N PHE A 183 -12.14 -2.42 -13.74
CA PHE A 183 -12.73 -1.21 -13.19
C PHE A 183 -11.61 -0.27 -12.78
N ALA A 184 -11.63 0.94 -13.33
CA ALA A 184 -10.62 1.97 -13.12
C ALA A 184 -11.27 3.25 -12.58
N PRO A 185 -10.50 4.15 -11.93
CA PRO A 185 -11.00 5.43 -11.50
C PRO A 185 -11.34 6.31 -12.70
N GLN A 186 -12.30 7.21 -12.49
CA GLN A 186 -12.55 8.33 -13.39
C GLN A 186 -11.91 9.59 -12.79
N TRP A 187 -11.31 10.41 -13.64
CA TRP A 187 -10.60 11.61 -13.24
C TRP A 187 -11.31 12.83 -13.79
N GLN A 188 -11.55 13.81 -12.91
CA GLN A 188 -12.06 15.12 -13.30
C GLN A 188 -10.89 16.06 -13.50
N GLU A 189 -10.78 16.60 -14.70
CA GLU A 189 -9.78 17.60 -15.04
C GLU A 189 -10.28 18.99 -14.65
N SER A 190 -9.39 19.79 -14.08
CA SER A 190 -9.64 21.20 -13.76
C SER A 190 -8.36 22.01 -13.89
N THR A 191 -8.46 23.33 -13.69
CA THR A 191 -7.31 24.22 -13.68
C THR A 191 -7.20 24.87 -12.30
N ASN A 192 -6.02 24.77 -11.67
CA ASN A 192 -5.79 25.42 -10.38
C ASN A 192 -5.64 26.95 -10.53
N ALA A 193 -5.59 27.67 -9.41
CA ALA A 193 -5.49 29.13 -9.37
C ALA A 193 -4.23 29.69 -10.06
N ASN A 194 -3.22 28.85 -10.31
CA ASN A 194 -1.97 29.22 -10.96
C ASN A 194 -1.93 28.85 -12.47
N GLY A 195 -3.06 28.35 -13.01
CA GLY A 195 -3.18 28.02 -14.44
C GLY A 195 -2.68 26.63 -14.83
N HIS A 196 -2.36 25.78 -13.89
CA HIS A 196 -1.93 24.40 -14.18
C HIS A 196 -3.11 23.44 -14.20
N THR A 197 -3.08 22.50 -15.12
CA THR A 197 -4.03 21.37 -15.17
C THR A 197 -3.81 20.46 -13.96
N VAL A 198 -4.90 20.13 -13.27
CA VAL A 198 -4.91 19.20 -12.15
C VAL A 198 -6.10 18.23 -12.26
N TYR A 199 -5.97 17.08 -11.64
CA TYR A 199 -6.94 16.01 -11.67
C TYR A 199 -7.38 15.63 -10.26
N THR A 200 -8.66 15.35 -10.09
CA THR A 200 -9.25 14.76 -8.88
C THR A 200 -9.97 13.48 -9.24
N ARG A 201 -9.86 12.45 -8.38
CA ARG A 201 -10.58 11.20 -8.60
C ARG A 201 -12.07 11.42 -8.32
N GLU A 202 -12.91 10.95 -9.23
CA GLU A 202 -14.36 10.95 -9.02
C GLU A 202 -14.74 9.94 -7.94
N ALA A 203 -15.50 10.41 -6.94
CA ALA A 203 -15.94 9.58 -5.82
C ALA A 203 -16.70 8.33 -6.30
N GLY A 204 -16.50 7.21 -5.61
CA GLY A 204 -17.13 5.93 -5.96
C GLY A 204 -16.56 5.25 -7.21
N THR A 205 -15.50 5.78 -7.85
CA THR A 205 -14.86 5.14 -9.00
C THR A 205 -13.54 4.48 -8.61
N GLY A 206 -13.24 3.34 -9.25
CA GLY A 206 -12.09 2.51 -8.89
C GLY A 206 -12.21 1.86 -7.52
N VAL A 207 -11.10 1.40 -6.96
CA VAL A 207 -11.03 0.78 -5.64
C VAL A 207 -10.12 1.55 -4.71
N VAL A 208 -10.49 1.59 -3.43
CA VAL A 208 -9.75 2.27 -2.35
C VAL A 208 -9.42 1.29 -1.23
N ALA A 209 -8.41 1.60 -0.43
CA ALA A 209 -8.00 0.74 0.69
C ALA A 209 -9.10 0.57 1.73
N THR A 210 -9.07 -0.54 2.45
CA THR A 210 -9.91 -0.87 3.62
C THR A 210 -11.41 -0.94 3.35
N TYR A 211 -11.86 -0.70 2.13
CA TYR A 211 -13.28 -0.75 1.77
C TYR A 211 -13.71 -2.16 1.33
N GLY A 212 -14.92 -2.57 1.73
CA GLY A 212 -15.54 -3.82 1.32
C GLY A 212 -16.36 -3.65 0.04
N TYR A 213 -16.00 -4.39 -0.99
CA TYR A 213 -16.66 -4.35 -2.31
C TYR A 213 -17.51 -5.58 -2.55
N GLU A 214 -18.68 -5.38 -3.14
CA GLU A 214 -19.46 -6.44 -3.76
C GLU A 214 -19.25 -6.42 -5.27
N TYR A 215 -19.12 -7.59 -5.88
CA TYR A 215 -18.98 -7.71 -7.33
C TYR A 215 -19.82 -8.88 -7.87
N LYS A 216 -20.10 -8.84 -9.16
CA LYS A 216 -20.87 -9.89 -9.84
C LYS A 216 -20.50 -10.02 -11.30
N VAL A 217 -20.82 -11.18 -11.86
CA VAL A 217 -20.76 -11.45 -13.29
C VAL A 217 -22.10 -12.03 -13.74
N THR A 218 -22.58 -11.56 -14.87
CA THR A 218 -23.74 -12.11 -15.56
C THR A 218 -23.28 -12.74 -16.86
N ILE A 219 -23.53 -14.04 -17.04
CA ILE A 219 -23.19 -14.82 -18.23
C ILE A 219 -24.52 -15.34 -18.82
N ASP A 220 -24.88 -14.91 -20.02
CA ASP A 220 -26.11 -15.31 -20.69
C ASP A 220 -27.37 -15.27 -19.79
N GLY A 221 -27.46 -14.22 -18.96
CA GLY A 221 -28.54 -13.99 -18.01
C GLY A 221 -28.44 -14.69 -16.65
N THR A 222 -27.43 -15.52 -16.43
CA THR A 222 -27.17 -16.14 -15.13
C THR A 222 -26.17 -15.31 -14.33
N GLU A 223 -26.53 -14.89 -13.11
CA GLU A 223 -25.69 -14.08 -12.24
C GLU A 223 -24.96 -14.92 -11.20
N LYS A 224 -23.69 -14.60 -10.98
CA LYS A 224 -22.87 -15.05 -9.85
C LYS A 224 -22.22 -13.83 -9.18
N SER A 225 -22.14 -13.84 -7.86
CA SER A 225 -21.62 -12.72 -7.08
C SER A 225 -20.51 -13.17 -6.12
N GLY A 226 -19.72 -12.20 -5.67
CA GLY A 226 -18.69 -12.36 -4.67
C GLY A 226 -18.46 -11.02 -3.96
N SER A 227 -17.61 -11.05 -2.93
CA SER A 227 -17.17 -9.86 -2.21
C SER A 227 -15.68 -9.96 -1.89
N PHE A 228 -15.05 -8.81 -1.68
CA PHE A 228 -13.68 -8.73 -1.16
C PHE A 228 -13.52 -7.46 -0.34
N THR A 229 -12.55 -7.45 0.57
CA THR A 229 -12.11 -6.24 1.26
C THR A 229 -10.75 -5.87 0.71
N ALA A 230 -10.61 -4.63 0.24
CA ALA A 230 -9.33 -4.13 -0.25
C ALA A 230 -8.31 -4.02 0.90
N GLY A 231 -7.04 -4.23 0.58
CA GLY A 231 -5.96 -4.31 1.55
C GLY A 231 -5.82 -3.08 2.44
N ALA A 232 -5.03 -3.22 3.50
CA ALA A 232 -4.81 -2.16 4.47
C ALA A 232 -4.04 -0.97 3.88
N ALA A 233 -4.32 0.21 4.42
CA ALA A 233 -3.61 1.44 4.12
C ALA A 233 -2.25 1.49 4.82
N GLN A 234 -1.31 2.21 4.22
CA GLN A 234 -0.05 2.58 4.86
C GLN A 234 -0.26 3.70 5.90
N THR A 235 0.62 3.77 6.89
CA THR A 235 0.59 4.80 7.94
C THR A 235 1.76 5.75 7.82
N ILE A 236 1.55 7.01 8.23
CA ILE A 236 2.62 8.02 8.32
C ILE A 236 3.41 7.76 9.60
N PRO A 237 4.76 7.67 9.56
CA PRO A 237 5.56 7.48 10.76
C PRO A 237 5.35 8.60 11.78
N ASN A 238 5.15 8.26 13.06
CA ASN A 238 4.91 9.20 14.16
C ASN A 238 3.77 10.20 13.87
N ALA A 239 2.71 9.73 13.23
CA ALA A 239 1.57 10.54 12.78
C ALA A 239 0.81 11.19 13.94
N ASP A 240 0.77 10.54 15.10
CA ASP A 240 0.12 10.99 16.33
C ASP A 240 1.03 11.87 17.22
N MET A 241 2.16 12.30 16.71
CA MET A 241 3.16 13.12 17.40
C MET A 241 3.50 12.63 18.82
N SER A 242 3.40 11.32 19.08
CA SER A 242 3.70 10.71 20.37
C SER A 242 5.21 10.46 20.59
N GLY A 243 5.96 10.29 19.52
CA GLY A 243 7.39 9.98 19.55
C GLY A 243 8.26 11.24 19.57
N TRP A 244 8.95 11.49 20.67
CA TRP A 244 9.91 12.60 20.82
C TRP A 244 11.21 12.12 21.40
N SER A 245 12.32 12.74 20.95
CA SER A 245 13.65 12.55 21.51
C SER A 245 14.36 13.88 21.72
N MET A 246 15.54 13.85 22.31
CA MET A 246 16.37 15.04 22.55
C MET A 246 17.65 14.93 21.73
N THR A 247 17.92 15.92 20.91
CA THR A 247 19.14 16.02 20.11
C THR A 247 19.80 17.36 20.34
N SER A 248 21.08 17.37 20.71
CA SER A 248 21.87 18.61 20.94
C SER A 248 21.21 19.61 21.91
N GLY A 249 20.36 19.11 22.84
CA GLY A 249 19.68 19.91 23.88
C GLY A 249 18.42 20.64 23.41
N PHE A 250 17.80 20.17 22.33
CA PHE A 250 16.45 20.59 21.88
C PHE A 250 15.61 19.38 21.47
N ALA A 251 14.30 19.57 21.47
CA ALA A 251 13.34 18.53 21.13
C ALA A 251 13.42 18.17 19.62
N PHE A 252 13.32 16.88 19.34
CA PHE A 252 13.32 16.31 18.00
C PHE A 252 12.05 15.48 17.81
N PRO A 253 11.23 15.74 16.76
CA PRO A 253 9.89 15.18 16.61
C PRO A 253 9.88 13.74 16.08
N ASN A 254 10.71 12.88 16.67
CA ASN A 254 10.75 11.45 16.43
C ASN A 254 11.12 10.72 17.72
N ALA A 255 10.69 9.47 17.87
CA ALA A 255 11.24 8.57 18.85
C ALA A 255 12.74 8.36 18.61
N GLU A 256 13.47 7.85 19.61
CA GLU A 256 14.90 7.61 19.50
C GLU A 256 15.23 6.73 18.29
N GLY A 257 16.17 7.17 17.47
CA GLY A 257 16.56 6.50 16.22
C GLY A 257 15.67 6.82 15.00
N GLY A 258 14.53 7.48 15.18
CA GLY A 258 13.70 7.95 14.07
C GLY A 258 14.25 9.20 13.40
N ALA A 259 13.97 9.38 12.11
CA ALA A 259 14.45 10.52 11.33
C ALA A 259 13.44 10.99 10.25
N PHE A 260 12.18 10.69 10.42
CA PHE A 260 11.16 11.01 9.39
C PHE A 260 10.76 12.49 9.43
N TRP A 261 10.54 13.04 10.63
CA TRP A 261 10.20 14.43 10.85
C TRP A 261 11.40 15.26 11.25
N SER A 262 11.39 16.53 10.93
CA SER A 262 12.39 17.51 11.34
C SER A 262 11.72 18.87 11.63
N SER A 263 12.50 19.81 12.15
CA SER A 263 12.07 21.15 12.43
C SER A 263 13.23 22.14 12.34
N GLY A 264 12.96 23.44 12.40
CA GLY A 264 13.98 24.48 12.46
C GLY A 264 14.71 24.61 13.81
N ASN A 265 14.47 23.72 14.77
CA ASN A 265 15.17 23.69 16.04
C ASN A 265 16.69 23.61 15.82
N ASN A 266 17.42 24.44 16.55
CA ASN A 266 18.89 24.46 16.51
C ASN A 266 19.45 25.02 17.82
N THR A 267 20.75 25.14 17.94
CA THR A 267 21.43 25.61 19.18
C THR A 267 21.06 27.05 19.57
N MET A 268 20.60 27.88 18.61
CA MET A 268 20.19 29.27 18.84
C MET A 268 18.70 29.40 19.14
N THR A 269 17.86 28.59 18.47
CA THR A 269 16.41 28.58 18.57
C THR A 269 15.92 27.17 18.88
N LYS A 270 15.80 26.85 20.19
CA LYS A 270 15.55 25.49 20.66
C LYS A 270 14.08 25.09 20.75
N THR A 271 13.16 26.06 20.57
CA THR A 271 11.74 25.92 20.90
C THR A 271 10.82 26.25 19.73
N LEU A 272 11.34 26.21 18.51
CA LEU A 272 10.51 26.42 17.31
C LEU A 272 9.50 25.28 17.09
N CYS A 273 9.89 24.07 17.52
CA CYS A 273 9.02 22.90 17.53
C CYS A 273 9.27 22.11 18.81
N THR A 274 8.24 21.90 19.61
CA THR A 274 8.32 21.15 20.88
C THR A 274 7.12 20.25 21.06
N SER A 275 7.28 19.19 21.85
CA SER A 275 6.17 18.42 22.38
C SER A 275 5.36 19.29 23.36
N THR A 276 4.05 19.09 23.40
CA THR A 276 3.17 19.77 24.34
C THR A 276 2.29 18.79 25.10
N ASP A 277 2.08 19.05 26.39
CA ASP A 277 1.16 18.33 27.26
C ASP A 277 -0.27 18.92 27.21
N VAL A 278 -0.52 19.91 26.37
CA VAL A 278 -1.84 20.52 26.22
C VAL A 278 -2.80 19.49 25.65
N LYS A 279 -3.87 19.22 26.40
CA LYS A 279 -4.92 18.29 26.01
C LYS A 279 -5.93 19.02 25.13
N PHE A 280 -5.92 18.76 23.84
CA PHE A 280 -6.94 19.21 22.90
C PHE A 280 -7.92 18.06 22.63
N GLY A 281 -8.72 17.67 23.63
CA GLY A 281 -9.66 16.55 23.50
C GLY A 281 -9.03 15.16 23.41
N LYS A 282 -7.69 15.08 23.33
CA LYS A 282 -6.89 13.85 23.23
C LYS A 282 -5.83 13.82 24.33
N ALA A 283 -5.39 12.65 24.74
CA ALA A 283 -4.24 12.53 25.63
C ALA A 283 -2.98 12.90 24.81
N ALA A 284 -2.35 14.03 25.15
CA ALA A 284 -1.11 14.55 24.53
C ALA A 284 0.00 13.48 24.33
N PRO A 285 1.05 13.73 23.53
CA PRO A 285 1.51 15.04 23.07
C PRO A 285 1.11 15.36 21.63
N ALA A 286 0.96 16.67 21.33
CA ALA A 286 0.92 17.25 20.00
C ALA A 286 2.22 18.00 19.71
N ALA A 287 2.54 18.27 18.45
CA ALA A 287 3.63 19.17 18.09
C ALA A 287 3.19 20.63 18.23
N LYS A 288 3.92 21.42 18.99
CA LYS A 288 3.72 22.87 19.15
C LYS A 288 4.78 23.62 18.36
N LEU A 289 4.35 24.43 17.40
CA LEU A 289 5.17 25.28 16.57
C LEU A 289 5.05 26.73 17.08
N THR A 290 6.18 27.37 17.38
CA THR A 290 6.19 28.71 17.99
C THR A 290 7.23 29.58 17.30
N SER A 291 6.83 30.71 16.79
CA SER A 291 7.76 31.69 16.25
C SER A 291 8.47 32.48 17.35
N THR A 292 9.66 32.90 17.08
CA THR A 292 10.44 33.72 18.00
C THR A 292 11.14 34.85 17.28
N ASN A 293 11.27 35.97 17.99
CA ASN A 293 11.96 37.15 17.50
C ASN A 293 13.42 37.12 17.96
N MET A 294 14.32 36.87 17.03
CA MET A 294 15.76 37.00 17.22
C MET A 294 16.28 38.22 16.47
N LEU A 295 17.46 38.17 15.85
CA LEU A 295 17.91 39.21 14.89
C LEU A 295 16.97 39.26 13.68
N VAL A 296 16.37 38.13 13.34
CA VAL A 296 15.32 37.97 12.35
C VAL A 296 14.19 37.13 12.94
N LEU A 297 13.06 37.01 12.26
CA LEU A 297 12.02 36.07 12.62
C LEU A 297 12.55 34.63 12.44
N ALA A 298 12.50 33.85 13.51
CA ALA A 298 12.65 32.40 13.41
C ALA A 298 11.26 31.77 13.51
N ALA A 299 10.78 31.21 12.40
CA ALA A 299 9.44 30.65 12.28
C ALA A 299 9.37 29.22 12.81
N GLY A 300 8.37 28.93 13.64
CA GLY A 300 8.07 27.55 14.09
C GLY A 300 7.58 26.70 12.93
N ASN A 301 8.18 25.54 12.76
CA ASN A 301 7.85 24.62 11.69
C ASN A 301 8.06 23.16 12.08
N LEU A 302 7.36 22.27 11.36
CA LEU A 302 7.50 20.81 11.40
C LEU A 302 7.39 20.31 9.95
N PHE A 303 8.29 19.45 9.52
CA PHE A 303 8.25 18.94 8.15
C PHE A 303 8.92 17.57 8.03
N THR A 304 8.60 16.85 6.96
CA THR A 304 9.30 15.62 6.57
C THR A 304 10.58 15.97 5.82
N GLY A 305 11.72 15.57 6.36
CA GLY A 305 13.01 15.94 5.79
C GLY A 305 14.11 16.09 6.84
N THR A 306 15.11 16.93 6.53
CA THR A 306 16.21 17.24 7.47
C THR A 306 16.49 18.72 7.54
N PHE A 307 17.09 19.17 8.64
CA PHE A 307 17.47 20.56 8.87
C PHE A 307 18.93 20.68 9.30
N ALA A 308 19.62 21.67 8.78
CA ALA A 308 20.94 22.04 9.18
C ALA A 308 21.03 23.55 9.44
N TYR A 309 21.76 23.95 10.49
CA TYR A 309 22.02 25.34 10.80
C TYR A 309 23.51 25.61 10.94
N LYS A 310 24.02 26.55 10.14
CA LYS A 310 25.42 26.93 10.16
C LYS A 310 25.56 28.42 9.80
N SER A 311 26.31 29.18 10.61
CA SER A 311 26.68 30.58 10.30
C SER A 311 25.50 31.47 9.92
N PHE A 312 24.44 31.44 10.74
CA PHE A 312 23.18 32.20 10.52
C PHE A 312 22.42 31.80 9.25
N THR A 313 22.68 30.61 8.73
CA THR A 313 21.97 30.05 7.58
C THR A 313 21.27 28.80 8.02
N GLY A 314 19.95 28.76 7.81
CA GLY A 314 19.12 27.58 7.92
C GLY A 314 19.00 26.89 6.55
N THR A 315 19.21 25.58 6.53
CA THR A 315 19.05 24.77 5.33
C THR A 315 18.05 23.67 5.63
N VAL A 316 16.92 23.72 5.00
CA VAL A 316 15.91 22.65 4.99
C VAL A 316 16.16 21.76 3.78
N GLN A 317 16.07 20.45 3.97
CA GLN A 317 16.01 19.49 2.90
C GLN A 317 14.64 18.78 2.98
N PHE A 318 13.71 19.16 2.14
CA PHE A 318 12.37 18.60 2.09
C PHE A 318 12.35 17.25 1.39
N GLY A 319 11.52 16.36 1.89
CA GLY A 319 11.25 15.04 1.32
C GLY A 319 11.84 13.91 2.16
N GLN A 320 11.05 12.87 2.27
CA GLN A 320 11.44 11.60 2.88
C GLN A 320 11.09 10.45 1.94
N PRO A 321 11.87 9.37 1.92
CA PRO A 321 11.44 8.11 1.34
C PRO A 321 10.16 7.63 2.01
N TYR A 322 9.17 7.28 1.20
CA TYR A 322 7.90 6.74 1.66
C TYR A 322 7.32 5.83 0.59
N ASP A 323 7.14 4.56 0.94
CA ASP A 323 6.66 3.56 -0.02
C ASP A 323 5.13 3.64 -0.14
N PHE A 324 4.67 4.37 -1.14
CA PHE A 324 3.25 4.44 -1.45
C PHE A 324 2.76 3.13 -2.06
N THR A 325 1.99 2.37 -1.30
CA THR A 325 1.25 1.19 -1.78
C THR A 325 -0.19 1.54 -2.16
N VAL A 326 -0.73 2.61 -1.59
CA VAL A 326 -2.09 3.09 -1.79
C VAL A 326 -2.05 4.57 -2.17
N ARG A 327 -2.89 4.97 -3.11
CA ARG A 327 -3.05 6.39 -3.50
C ARG A 327 -4.02 7.07 -2.55
N PRO A 328 -3.60 8.08 -1.78
CA PRO A 328 -4.51 8.85 -0.94
C PRO A 328 -5.35 9.84 -1.75
N SER A 329 -6.55 10.13 -1.27
CA SER A 329 -7.40 11.22 -1.78
C SER A 329 -7.20 12.51 -1.00
N ALA A 330 -6.86 12.43 0.30
CA ALA A 330 -6.56 13.58 1.14
C ALA A 330 -5.59 13.24 2.27
N LEU A 331 -5.03 14.28 2.89
CA LEU A 331 -4.36 14.22 4.19
C LEU A 331 -5.27 14.86 5.24
N LYS A 332 -5.68 14.09 6.24
CA LYS A 332 -6.36 14.58 7.42
C LYS A 332 -5.34 14.96 8.48
N VAL A 333 -5.56 16.05 9.19
CA VAL A 333 -4.71 16.54 10.28
C VAL A 333 -5.53 17.30 11.31
N LYS A 334 -5.19 17.17 12.57
CA LYS A 334 -5.71 18.06 13.63
C LYS A 334 -4.79 19.25 13.81
N TYR A 335 -5.37 20.43 13.93
CA TYR A 335 -4.60 21.63 14.18
C TYR A 335 -5.34 22.61 15.10
N HIS A 336 -4.56 23.48 15.76
CA HIS A 336 -5.03 24.68 16.43
C HIS A 336 -4.00 25.78 16.18
N ALA A 337 -4.42 26.93 15.70
CA ALA A 337 -3.50 28.01 15.32
C ALA A 337 -3.93 29.34 15.90
N LYS A 338 -2.94 30.14 16.32
CA LYS A 338 -3.08 31.56 16.59
C LYS A 338 -2.23 32.32 15.59
N VAL A 339 -2.87 33.11 14.75
CA VAL A 339 -2.24 33.96 13.74
C VAL A 339 -2.50 35.44 14.03
N GLY A 340 -1.52 36.27 13.84
CA GLY A 340 -1.60 37.68 14.12
C GLY A 340 -1.25 38.55 12.92
N THR A 341 -0.74 39.74 13.19
CA THR A 341 -0.32 40.71 12.17
C THR A 341 1.20 40.63 12.00
N VAL A 342 1.67 40.72 10.77
CA VAL A 342 3.10 40.71 10.42
C VAL A 342 3.81 41.88 11.14
N ASP A 343 4.65 41.56 12.10
CA ASP A 343 5.46 42.51 12.86
C ASP A 343 6.94 42.47 12.49
N LYS A 344 7.37 41.39 11.83
CA LYS A 344 8.75 41.16 11.39
C LYS A 344 8.79 40.96 9.88
N VAL A 345 9.75 41.64 9.26
CA VAL A 345 10.07 41.47 7.84
C VAL A 345 11.58 41.55 7.66
N ARG A 346 12.11 40.88 6.66
CA ARG A 346 13.48 41.08 6.21
C ARG A 346 13.59 42.47 5.59
N THR A 347 14.64 43.23 5.95
CA THR A 347 14.83 44.65 5.54
C THR A 347 15.90 44.80 4.47
N SER A 348 16.66 43.75 4.14
CA SER A 348 17.70 43.77 3.10
C SER A 348 17.79 42.44 2.38
N GLY A 349 18.20 42.49 1.13
CA GLY A 349 18.31 41.29 0.26
C GLY A 349 16.97 40.85 -0.29
N ASP A 350 16.68 39.54 -0.26
CA ASP A 350 15.47 38.92 -0.81
C ASP A 350 14.27 39.18 0.12
N ILE A 351 13.60 40.28 -0.09
CA ILE A 351 12.40 40.67 0.67
C ILE A 351 11.22 39.81 0.23
N CYS A 352 10.39 39.38 1.19
CA CYS A 352 9.18 38.61 0.88
C CYS A 352 8.28 39.39 -0.12
N PRO A 353 7.94 38.80 -1.27
CA PRO A 353 7.12 39.46 -2.28
C PRO A 353 5.61 39.33 -2.00
N TYR A 354 5.20 38.57 -1.02
CA TYR A 354 3.80 38.14 -0.83
C TYR A 354 3.09 38.92 0.27
N ILE A 355 3.78 39.28 1.36
CA ILE A 355 3.24 40.02 2.50
C ILE A 355 4.23 41.05 3.01
N LYS A 356 3.73 42.09 3.66
CA LYS A 356 4.51 43.17 4.24
C LYS A 356 4.14 43.44 5.70
N LYS A 357 4.93 44.21 6.38
CA LYS A 357 4.64 44.62 7.76
C LYS A 357 3.28 45.30 7.87
N GLY A 358 2.49 44.86 8.83
CA GLY A 358 1.13 45.34 9.08
C GLY A 358 0.03 44.55 8.37
N ASP A 359 0.36 43.67 7.43
CA ASP A 359 -0.61 42.75 6.80
C ASP A 359 -1.05 41.68 7.80
N PRO A 360 -2.24 41.08 7.67
CA PRO A 360 -2.57 39.84 8.35
C PRO A 360 -1.57 38.74 7.98
N ASP A 361 -1.01 38.07 8.98
CA ASP A 361 -0.18 36.89 8.73
C ASP A 361 -1.01 35.62 8.53
N MET A 362 -0.39 34.54 8.14
CA MET A 362 -1.03 33.24 7.94
C MET A 362 -0.09 32.09 8.28
N ALA A 363 -0.70 31.01 8.76
CA ALA A 363 -0.02 29.73 8.89
C ALA A 363 -0.36 28.84 7.69
N ARG A 364 0.40 27.77 7.47
CA ARG A 364 0.16 26.87 6.36
C ARG A 364 0.47 25.44 6.74
N ILE A 365 -0.37 24.49 6.29
CA ILE A 365 -0.11 23.08 6.24
C ILE A 365 -0.21 22.66 4.79
N PHE A 366 0.75 21.92 4.28
CA PHE A 366 0.63 21.28 2.96
C PHE A 366 1.23 19.89 2.94
N VAL A 367 0.75 19.09 2.02
CA VAL A 367 1.31 17.81 1.62
C VAL A 367 1.64 17.85 0.13
N ALA A 368 2.78 17.28 -0.25
CA ALA A 368 3.10 17.02 -1.65
C ALA A 368 3.58 15.58 -1.80
N ILE A 369 3.01 14.91 -2.79
CA ILE A 369 3.45 13.59 -3.24
C ILE A 369 4.33 13.85 -4.45
N VAL A 370 5.57 13.37 -4.36
CA VAL A 370 6.62 13.70 -5.32
C VAL A 370 7.33 12.44 -5.81
N ASP A 371 8.03 12.55 -6.91
CA ASP A 371 8.94 11.53 -7.43
C ASP A 371 10.31 12.18 -7.65
N TRP A 372 11.09 12.28 -6.57
CA TRP A 372 12.38 12.95 -6.53
C TRP A 372 13.53 11.98 -6.32
N ASN A 373 14.65 12.27 -6.95
CA ASN A 373 15.90 11.53 -6.79
C ASN A 373 16.82 12.09 -5.68
N ALA A 374 16.49 13.27 -5.14
CA ALA A 374 17.19 13.95 -4.05
C ALA A 374 16.19 14.78 -3.25
N PRO A 375 16.49 15.15 -1.97
CA PRO A 375 15.65 16.07 -1.21
C PRO A 375 15.76 17.48 -1.78
N HIS A 376 14.64 18.21 -1.82
CA HIS A 376 14.62 19.61 -2.26
C HIS A 376 15.18 20.54 -1.19
N GLN A 377 16.16 21.36 -1.57
CA GLN A 377 16.88 22.22 -0.64
C GLN A 377 16.33 23.66 -0.64
N VAL A 378 15.90 24.12 0.53
CA VAL A 378 15.56 25.53 0.78
C VAL A 378 16.60 26.14 1.74
N VAL A 379 17.23 27.23 1.33
CA VAL A 379 18.24 27.93 2.12
C VAL A 379 17.72 29.31 2.51
N SER A 380 17.66 29.56 3.83
CA SER A 380 17.30 30.85 4.41
C SER A 380 18.51 31.44 5.15
N ALA A 381 19.08 32.49 4.57
CA ALA A 381 20.19 33.25 5.15
C ALA A 381 19.76 34.70 5.40
N MET A 382 20.58 35.48 6.09
CA MET A 382 20.25 36.86 6.50
C MET A 382 19.78 37.75 5.35
N THR A 383 20.34 37.62 4.17
CA THR A 383 20.03 38.45 3.00
C THR A 383 19.48 37.70 1.81
N THR A 384 19.43 36.37 1.85
CA THR A 384 19.01 35.56 0.69
C THR A 384 18.12 34.41 1.10
N THR A 385 17.18 34.05 0.24
CA THR A 385 16.37 32.84 0.28
C THR A 385 16.50 32.15 -1.06
N LYS A 386 16.96 30.89 -1.05
CA LYS A 386 17.11 30.10 -2.29
C LYS A 386 16.31 28.80 -2.19
N GLY A 387 15.77 28.38 -3.33
CA GLY A 387 15.01 27.14 -3.41
C GLY A 387 13.61 27.20 -2.84
N ALA A 388 13.12 28.37 -2.41
CA ALA A 388 11.73 28.49 -1.95
C ALA A 388 10.78 28.04 -3.06
N TRP A 389 9.87 27.14 -2.71
CA TRP A 389 8.95 26.54 -3.64
C TRP A 389 7.56 26.41 -3.04
N ASP A 390 6.57 26.21 -3.89
CA ASP A 390 5.18 26.07 -3.50
C ASP A 390 4.55 24.98 -4.39
N PRO A 391 4.03 23.88 -3.81
CA PRO A 391 3.42 22.83 -4.60
C PRO A 391 2.18 23.29 -5.39
N GLU A 392 1.49 24.35 -4.96
CA GLU A 392 0.35 24.91 -5.68
C GLU A 392 0.75 25.69 -6.93
N LYS A 393 1.92 26.32 -6.92
CA LYS A 393 2.41 27.13 -8.04
C LYS A 393 3.10 26.33 -9.11
N GLY A 394 3.24 25.03 -8.88
CA GLY A 394 3.64 24.10 -9.90
C GLY A 394 5.05 23.58 -9.82
N ILE A 395 5.30 22.80 -10.82
CA ILE A 395 6.41 21.87 -10.99
C ILE A 395 7.72 22.54 -11.41
N ASP A 396 7.71 23.82 -11.75
CA ASP A 396 8.81 24.50 -12.43
C ASP A 396 9.94 24.96 -11.49
N ASN A 397 9.74 24.86 -10.18
CA ASN A 397 10.67 25.38 -9.17
C ASN A 397 11.53 24.29 -8.50
N VAL A 398 11.43 23.04 -8.94
CA VAL A 398 12.21 21.92 -8.40
C VAL A 398 12.94 21.21 -9.53
N SER A 399 14.21 20.89 -9.30
CA SER A 399 15.08 20.17 -10.24
C SER A 399 15.27 18.70 -9.89
N GLU A 400 14.77 18.28 -8.74
CA GLU A 400 14.96 16.95 -8.16
C GLU A 400 14.10 15.88 -8.81
N GLY A 401 13.01 16.28 -9.47
CA GLY A 401 12.07 15.40 -10.16
C GLY A 401 10.69 16.03 -10.29
N LYS A 402 9.65 15.22 -10.25
CA LYS A 402 8.26 15.68 -10.43
C LYS A 402 7.56 15.92 -9.10
N ILE A 403 6.63 16.89 -9.06
CA ILE A 403 5.55 16.96 -8.10
C ILE A 403 4.35 16.27 -8.74
N LEU A 404 3.88 15.16 -8.15
CA LEU A 404 2.79 14.36 -8.70
C LEU A 404 1.42 14.88 -8.24
N GLY A 405 1.31 15.26 -6.96
CA GLY A 405 0.08 15.77 -6.38
C GLY A 405 0.33 16.59 -5.13
N TYR A 406 -0.66 17.37 -4.73
CA TYR A 406 -0.56 18.20 -3.52
C TYR A 406 -1.93 18.45 -2.89
N GLY A 407 -1.91 18.74 -1.57
CA GLY A 407 -3.02 19.30 -0.81
C GLY A 407 -2.51 20.42 0.09
N SER A 408 -3.29 21.46 0.31
CA SER A 408 -2.82 22.64 1.05
C SER A 408 -3.94 23.29 1.86
N LEU A 409 -3.60 23.72 3.07
CA LEU A 409 -4.47 24.50 3.96
C LEU A 409 -3.77 25.80 4.33
N TRP A 410 -4.37 26.94 3.95
CA TRP A 410 -3.98 28.26 4.36
C TRP A 410 -4.83 28.69 5.57
N ILE A 411 -4.18 28.96 6.70
CA ILE A 411 -4.82 29.36 7.95
C ILE A 411 -4.62 30.87 8.11
N THR A 412 -5.64 31.61 7.73
CA THR A 412 -5.63 33.08 7.71
C THR A 412 -6.26 33.74 8.95
N GLN A 413 -6.89 32.92 9.80
CA GLN A 413 -7.53 33.35 11.05
C GLN A 413 -7.16 32.39 12.17
N SER A 414 -7.14 32.88 13.39
CA SER A 414 -6.96 32.06 14.57
C SER A 414 -8.11 31.08 14.72
N THR A 415 -7.80 29.86 15.16
CA THR A 415 -8.79 28.84 15.52
C THR A 415 -9.65 29.38 16.68
N GLU A 416 -10.95 29.19 16.60
CA GLU A 416 -11.88 29.54 17.67
C GLU A 416 -11.89 28.43 18.75
N GLY A 417 -12.06 28.86 20.02
CA GLY A 417 -12.08 27.93 21.15
C GLY A 417 -10.73 27.42 21.55
N ASP A 418 -10.73 26.38 22.40
CA ASP A 418 -9.53 25.78 22.98
C ASP A 418 -9.22 24.38 22.41
N ASP A 419 -10.05 23.85 21.51
CA ASP A 419 -9.90 22.52 20.93
C ASP A 419 -9.21 22.56 19.57
N MET A 420 -8.53 21.49 19.23
CA MET A 420 -8.02 21.28 17.87
C MET A 420 -9.18 21.05 16.91
N GLN A 421 -9.04 21.58 15.71
CA GLN A 421 -9.95 21.38 14.60
C GLN A 421 -9.42 20.28 13.68
N ASP A 422 -10.34 19.49 13.13
CA ASP A 422 -10.02 18.58 12.02
C ASP A 422 -9.94 19.36 10.71
N ALA A 423 -8.92 19.08 9.92
CA ALA A 423 -8.81 19.54 8.55
C ALA A 423 -8.53 18.37 7.62
N GLU A 424 -9.11 18.45 6.45
CA GLU A 424 -8.86 17.52 5.36
C GLU A 424 -8.28 18.31 4.18
N LEU A 425 -7.07 17.96 3.77
CA LEU A 425 -6.37 18.57 2.65
C LEU A 425 -6.55 17.66 1.44
N ASP A 426 -7.56 17.94 0.63
CA ASP A 426 -7.81 17.22 -0.62
C ASP A 426 -6.56 17.25 -1.51
N ILE A 427 -6.18 16.10 -2.04
CA ILE A 427 -5.05 15.99 -2.93
C ILE A 427 -5.53 16.11 -4.37
N VAL A 428 -5.04 17.12 -5.06
CA VAL A 428 -5.16 17.27 -6.51
C VAL A 428 -3.87 16.80 -7.17
N TRP A 429 -3.99 16.21 -8.35
CA TRP A 429 -2.88 15.54 -9.03
C TRP A 429 -2.47 16.29 -10.29
N TYR A 430 -1.18 16.62 -10.42
CA TYR A 430 -0.60 17.05 -11.71
C TYR A 430 -0.37 15.85 -12.63
N ASP A 431 0.00 14.72 -12.03
CA ASP A 431 0.26 13.47 -12.73
C ASP A 431 -0.38 12.31 -11.96
N HIS A 432 -1.54 11.85 -12.41
CA HIS A 432 -2.27 10.74 -11.78
C HIS A 432 -1.88 9.36 -12.33
N GLU A 433 -1.00 9.29 -13.31
CA GLU A 433 -0.55 8.04 -13.91
C GLU A 433 0.73 7.50 -13.26
N THR A 434 1.64 8.40 -12.89
CA THR A 434 2.92 8.03 -12.30
C THR A 434 2.77 7.58 -10.84
N ARG A 435 3.40 6.44 -10.51
CA ARG A 435 3.66 6.02 -9.12
C ARG A 435 5.04 6.53 -8.72
N PRO A 436 5.21 7.04 -7.46
CA PRO A 436 6.54 7.39 -6.97
C PRO A 436 7.50 6.20 -7.04
N SER A 437 8.71 6.45 -7.48
CA SER A 437 9.76 5.44 -7.61
C SER A 437 10.17 4.92 -6.23
N GLY A 438 10.26 3.60 -6.05
CA GLY A 438 10.74 3.00 -4.80
C GLY A 438 12.18 3.41 -4.49
N GLY A 439 12.44 3.75 -3.22
CA GLY A 439 13.77 4.16 -2.74
C GLY A 439 14.15 5.62 -3.01
N GLY A 440 13.32 6.38 -3.73
CA GLY A 440 13.43 7.83 -3.89
C GLY A 440 12.68 8.60 -2.80
N TYR A 441 12.78 9.93 -2.86
CA TYR A 441 11.99 10.82 -2.01
C TYR A 441 10.60 10.95 -2.60
N SER A 442 9.57 10.72 -1.80
CA SER A 442 8.19 10.62 -2.32
C SER A 442 7.17 11.40 -1.49
N LEU A 443 7.49 11.79 -0.26
CA LEU A 443 6.54 12.48 0.60
C LEU A 443 7.15 13.74 1.21
N VAL A 444 6.45 14.86 1.04
CA VAL A 444 6.67 16.11 1.76
C VAL A 444 5.38 16.46 2.51
N ILE A 445 5.48 16.60 3.83
CA ILE A 445 4.47 17.27 4.66
C ILE A 445 5.17 18.44 5.32
N SER A 446 4.57 19.61 5.30
CA SER A 446 5.12 20.82 5.92
C SER A 446 4.05 21.58 6.66
N CYS A 447 4.34 21.91 7.91
CA CYS A 447 3.52 22.74 8.80
C CYS A 447 4.36 23.93 9.25
N ALA A 448 3.87 25.14 9.00
CA ALA A 448 4.56 26.37 9.37
C ALA A 448 3.59 27.36 10.02
N CYS A 449 3.89 27.84 11.21
CA CYS A 449 3.07 28.85 11.87
C CYS A 449 3.23 30.28 11.28
N ASN A 450 4.19 30.47 10.36
CA ASN A 450 4.29 31.61 9.45
C ASN A 450 4.57 31.09 8.05
N ALA A 451 3.64 31.26 7.14
CA ALA A 451 3.72 30.70 5.78
C ALA A 451 4.93 31.20 4.98
N TYR A 452 5.45 32.37 5.30
CA TYR A 452 6.62 32.98 4.64
C TYR A 452 7.84 33.08 5.55
N GLY A 453 7.96 32.14 6.51
CA GLY A 453 9.09 32.05 7.43
C GLY A 453 10.44 31.92 6.74
N ASP A 454 10.52 31.34 5.55
CA ASP A 454 11.73 31.24 4.72
C ASP A 454 12.30 32.61 4.34
N TYR A 455 11.46 33.62 4.25
CA TYR A 455 11.82 35.03 4.02
C TYR A 455 12.01 35.81 5.32
N PHE A 456 12.06 35.13 6.48
CA PHE A 456 12.11 35.77 7.81
C PHE A 456 10.99 36.81 8.02
N THR A 457 9.83 36.54 7.42
CA THR A 457 8.69 37.44 7.41
C THR A 457 7.47 36.78 8.05
N GLY A 458 6.81 37.50 8.98
CA GLY A 458 5.61 37.02 9.66
C GLY A 458 5.38 37.71 11.01
N CYS A 459 4.43 37.17 11.77
CA CYS A 459 4.09 37.57 13.13
C CYS A 459 4.92 36.75 14.14
N SER A 460 5.69 37.44 14.98
CA SER A 460 6.58 36.81 15.96
C SER A 460 5.86 36.13 17.12
N THR A 461 4.54 36.28 17.22
CA THR A 461 3.71 35.63 18.26
C THR A 461 2.78 34.55 17.73
N ASN A 462 2.94 34.15 16.46
CA ASN A 462 2.18 33.04 15.92
C ASN A 462 2.55 31.70 16.61
N VAL A 463 1.52 30.90 16.83
CA VAL A 463 1.64 29.56 17.41
C VAL A 463 0.73 28.62 16.63
N MET A 464 1.17 27.42 16.33
CA MET A 464 0.35 26.37 15.76
C MET A 464 0.62 25.04 16.47
N TYR A 465 -0.42 24.29 16.72
CA TYR A 465 -0.37 22.92 17.20
C TYR A 465 -0.82 22.01 16.08
N VAL A 466 -0.16 20.88 15.87
CA VAL A 466 -0.53 19.87 14.87
C VAL A 466 -0.40 18.49 15.43
N ASP A 467 -1.30 17.57 15.00
CA ASP A 467 -1.39 16.21 15.49
C ASP A 467 -2.21 15.34 14.52
N ASP A 468 -2.20 14.02 14.73
CA ASP A 468 -3.07 13.04 14.07
C ASP A 468 -3.08 13.16 12.53
N PHE A 469 -1.92 12.96 11.92
CA PHE A 469 -1.82 12.90 10.46
C PHE A 469 -2.32 11.55 9.95
N GLU A 470 -3.35 11.55 9.12
CA GLU A 470 -3.98 10.34 8.59
C GLU A 470 -4.26 10.46 7.10
N TRP A 471 -4.02 9.39 6.34
CA TRP A 471 -4.44 9.34 4.96
C TRP A 471 -5.94 9.06 4.83
N VAL A 472 -6.58 9.76 3.90
CA VAL A 472 -7.95 9.47 3.43
C VAL A 472 -7.86 8.85 2.04
N TYR A 473 -8.69 7.85 1.75
CA TYR A 473 -8.64 7.06 0.51
C TYR A 473 -9.95 7.09 -0.26
#